data_944bff443e5f27f363bfa35a9e0426d3
#
_entry.id   944bff443e5f27f363bfa35a9e0426d3
#
_cell.length_a   1.000
_cell.length_b   1.000
_cell.length_c   1.000
_cell.angle_alpha   90.00
_cell.angle_beta   90.00
_cell.angle_gamma   90.00
#
_symmetry.space_group_name_H-M   'P 1'
#
loop_
_entity.id
_entity.type
_entity.pdbx_description
1 polymer ?
#
loop_
_entity_poly.entity_id
_entity_poly.type
_entity_poly.pdbx_seq_one_letter_code
_entity_poly.pdbx_strand_id
1 'polypeptide(L)'
;MFRVFKIFVGFFATFLVLLAFLGVLNARTRNFGQGLVSSVEIITQASPNQLFAALPAQIGGLTNSIVTGDARPQILKNFLELNNSPLTPYSEYLVQVADKYNLDFRLIPSISMVESTGGKVIPSGSHNAWGFANGETRFQSWAFAIEKVAQTLKSDYVDKGLVTPEQIMPKYAPPSVAKGGPWAKGVNFFLVELE
;
A
#
# COMPACT_ATOMS: atom_id res chain seq x y z
N MET A 1 -25.95 39.89 -7.10
CA MET A 1 -26.60 38.66 -7.61
C MET A 1 -25.62 37.63 -8.16
N PHE A 2 -24.59 38.00 -8.91
CA PHE A 2 -23.59 37.05 -9.53
C PHE A 2 -22.64 36.32 -8.54
N ARG A 3 -22.35 36.86 -7.37
CA ARG A 3 -21.44 36.18 -6.40
C ARG A 3 -22.09 35.01 -5.67
N VAL A 4 -23.37 35.08 -5.37
CA VAL A 4 -24.13 34.03 -4.68
C VAL A 4 -24.32 32.82 -5.62
N PHE A 5 -24.52 33.06 -6.91
CA PHE A 5 -24.67 32.01 -7.92
C PHE A 5 -23.37 31.16 -8.09
N LYS A 6 -22.19 31.79 -8.06
CA LYS A 6 -20.89 31.06 -8.13
C LYS A 6 -20.64 30.16 -6.91
N ILE A 7 -21.09 30.58 -5.72
CA ILE A 7 -20.96 29.78 -4.50
C ILE A 7 -21.91 28.57 -4.56
N PHE A 8 -23.10 28.71 -5.11
CA PHE A 8 -24.08 27.62 -5.24
C PHE A 8 -23.63 26.58 -6.25
N VAL A 9 -23.03 26.97 -7.38
CA VAL A 9 -22.49 26.06 -8.40
C VAL A 9 -21.28 25.30 -7.86
N GLY A 10 -20.41 25.93 -7.07
CA GLY A 10 -19.28 25.27 -6.42
C GLY A 10 -19.72 24.20 -5.40
N PHE A 11 -20.76 24.49 -4.61
CA PHE A 11 -21.30 23.53 -3.64
C PHE A 11 -21.96 22.33 -4.31
N PHE A 12 -22.64 22.55 -5.43
CA PHE A 12 -23.29 21.46 -6.19
C PHE A 12 -22.27 20.53 -6.87
N ALA A 13 -21.18 21.09 -7.38
CA ALA A 13 -20.10 20.30 -7.98
C ALA A 13 -19.38 19.43 -6.94
N THR A 14 -19.10 19.96 -5.74
CA THR A 14 -18.48 19.17 -4.65
C THR A 14 -19.41 18.08 -4.12
N PHE A 15 -20.71 18.34 -4.08
CA PHE A 15 -21.69 17.34 -3.64
C PHE A 15 -21.82 16.18 -4.65
N LEU A 16 -21.79 16.45 -5.95
CA LEU A 16 -21.81 15.43 -7.00
C LEU A 16 -20.54 14.55 -6.96
N VAL A 17 -19.39 15.14 -6.72
CA VAL A 17 -18.13 14.38 -6.56
C VAL A 17 -18.19 13.47 -5.33
N LEU A 18 -18.77 13.93 -4.23
CA LEU A 18 -18.94 13.13 -3.01
C LEU A 18 -19.88 11.94 -3.24
N LEU A 19 -20.98 12.15 -3.96
CA LEU A 19 -21.93 11.08 -4.31
C LEU A 19 -21.31 10.04 -5.27
N ALA A 20 -20.49 10.47 -6.22
CA ALA A 20 -19.77 9.57 -7.11
C ALA A 20 -18.74 8.74 -6.32
N PHE A 21 -18.05 9.33 -5.35
CA PHE A 21 -17.10 8.64 -4.49
C PHE A 21 -17.79 7.60 -3.59
N LEU A 22 -18.95 7.92 -3.01
CA LEU A 22 -19.77 6.97 -2.23
C LEU A 22 -20.31 5.83 -3.09
N GLY A 23 -20.64 6.09 -4.35
CA GLY A 23 -21.06 5.07 -5.34
C GLY A 23 -19.96 4.07 -5.65
N VAL A 24 -18.73 4.53 -5.82
CA VAL A 24 -17.54 3.69 -6.08
C VAL A 24 -17.20 2.83 -4.86
N LEU A 25 -17.30 3.38 -3.64
CA LEU A 25 -17.09 2.62 -2.40
C LEU A 25 -18.13 1.51 -2.24
N ASN A 26 -19.41 1.79 -2.53
CA ASN A 26 -20.48 0.81 -2.40
C ASN A 26 -20.44 -0.29 -3.48
N ALA A 27 -19.92 0.01 -4.68
CA ALA A 27 -19.68 -0.99 -5.72
C ALA A 27 -18.50 -1.91 -5.36
N ARG A 28 -17.48 -1.38 -4.68
CA ARG A 28 -16.29 -2.14 -4.27
C ARG A 28 -16.59 -3.16 -3.18
N THR A 29 -17.47 -2.82 -2.22
CA THR A 29 -17.89 -3.75 -1.15
C THR A 29 -18.79 -4.90 -1.65
N ARG A 30 -19.57 -4.70 -2.73
CA ARG A 30 -20.41 -5.75 -3.30
C ARG A 30 -19.63 -6.82 -4.06
N ASN A 31 -18.50 -6.46 -4.69
CA ASN A 31 -17.65 -7.42 -5.42
C ASN A 31 -16.78 -8.27 -4.49
N PHE A 32 -16.50 -7.82 -3.26
CA PHE A 32 -15.71 -8.59 -2.30
C PHE A 32 -16.50 -9.75 -1.66
N GLY A 33 -17.82 -9.64 -1.56
CA GLY A 33 -18.68 -10.67 -0.96
C GLY A 33 -18.99 -11.88 -1.84
N GLN A 34 -18.82 -11.78 -3.16
CA GLN A 34 -19.19 -12.88 -4.08
C GLN A 34 -18.04 -13.86 -4.40
N GLY A 35 -16.80 -13.48 -4.13
CA GLY A 35 -15.63 -14.35 -4.37
C GLY A 35 -15.37 -15.40 -3.30
N LEU A 36 -15.88 -15.21 -2.08
CA LEU A 36 -15.62 -16.10 -0.94
C LEU A 36 -16.64 -17.22 -0.75
N VAL A 37 -17.81 -17.13 -1.39
CA VAL A 37 -18.89 -18.13 -1.22
C VAL A 37 -18.71 -19.33 -2.16
N SER A 38 -17.98 -19.18 -3.28
CA SER A 38 -17.80 -20.26 -4.27
C SER A 38 -16.72 -21.29 -3.88
N SER A 39 -15.89 -21.02 -2.89
CA SER A 39 -14.80 -21.92 -2.48
C SER A 39 -15.14 -22.82 -1.30
N VAL A 40 -16.26 -22.58 -0.60
CA VAL A 40 -16.67 -23.33 0.59
C VAL A 40 -17.60 -24.51 0.25
N GLU A 41 -18.25 -24.50 -0.91
CA GLU A 41 -19.21 -25.55 -1.28
C GLU A 41 -18.59 -26.87 -1.77
N ILE A 42 -17.27 -26.93 -2.01
CA ILE A 42 -16.59 -28.14 -2.49
C ILE A 42 -16.16 -29.08 -1.35
N ILE A 43 -16.19 -28.63 -0.09
CA ILE A 43 -15.66 -29.44 1.05
C ILE A 43 -16.75 -30.27 1.76
N THR A 44 -18.04 -30.06 1.48
CA THR A 44 -19.14 -30.70 2.24
C THR A 44 -19.68 -32.00 1.63
N GLN A 45 -19.05 -32.57 0.60
CA GLN A 45 -19.46 -33.90 0.06
C GLN A 45 -18.39 -34.99 0.17
N ALA A 46 -17.52 -34.94 1.17
CA ALA A 46 -16.66 -36.05 1.53
C ALA A 46 -17.42 -36.92 2.55
N SER A 47 -17.91 -38.08 2.11
CA SER A 47 -18.47 -39.12 2.98
C SER A 47 -17.49 -39.51 4.08
N PRO A 48 -17.91 -39.67 5.35
CA PRO A 48 -17.05 -39.94 6.49
C PRO A 48 -16.33 -41.31 6.49
N ASN A 49 -16.51 -42.12 5.46
CA ASN A 49 -16.02 -43.51 5.41
C ASN A 49 -14.84 -43.77 4.47
N GLN A 50 -14.16 -42.76 3.95
CA GLN A 50 -12.97 -42.95 3.08
C GLN A 50 -11.66 -42.37 3.67
N LEU A 51 -11.56 -42.24 4.98
CA LEU A 51 -10.39 -41.65 5.62
C LEU A 51 -9.22 -42.63 5.86
N PHE A 52 -9.31 -43.90 5.38
CA PHE A 52 -8.23 -44.89 5.52
C PHE A 52 -7.99 -45.71 4.25
N ALA A 53 -8.06 -45.09 3.08
CA ALA A 53 -7.39 -45.66 1.92
C ALA A 53 -5.90 -45.41 2.07
N ALA A 54 -5.09 -46.44 2.26
CA ALA A 54 -3.64 -46.37 2.33
C ALA A 54 -3.12 -45.50 1.17
N LEU A 55 -2.45 -44.42 1.48
CA LEU A 55 -1.67 -43.65 0.53
C LEU A 55 -0.72 -44.61 -0.17
N PRO A 56 -0.67 -44.69 -1.51
CA PRO A 56 0.31 -45.50 -2.20
C PRO A 56 1.71 -45.01 -1.81
N ALA A 57 2.58 -45.96 -1.39
CA ALA A 57 3.95 -45.68 -0.93
C ALA A 57 4.89 -45.24 -2.06
N GLN A 58 4.40 -44.54 -3.07
CA GLN A 58 5.21 -43.97 -4.17
C GLN A 58 4.84 -42.50 -4.42
N ILE A 59 4.98 -41.65 -3.41
CA ILE A 59 5.30 -40.25 -3.64
C ILE A 59 6.75 -40.02 -3.19
N GLY A 60 7.63 -40.83 -3.71
CA GLY A 60 9.04 -40.50 -3.77
C GLY A 60 9.23 -39.45 -4.86
N GLY A 61 9.39 -38.20 -4.47
CA GLY A 61 9.79 -37.15 -5.40
C GLY A 61 9.06 -35.80 -5.28
N LEU A 62 8.02 -35.68 -4.46
CA LEU A 62 7.44 -34.38 -4.15
C LEU A 62 7.64 -34.07 -2.66
N THR A 63 8.89 -34.06 -2.20
CA THR A 63 9.28 -33.09 -1.20
C THR A 63 9.25 -31.72 -1.92
N ASN A 64 8.07 -31.27 -2.29
CA ASN A 64 7.83 -29.85 -2.29
C ASN A 64 8.09 -29.46 -0.83
N SER A 65 9.33 -29.08 -0.54
CA SER A 65 9.58 -28.14 0.52
C SER A 65 8.51 -27.08 0.25
N ILE A 66 7.51 -26.99 1.11
CA ILE A 66 6.75 -25.79 1.25
C ILE A 66 7.83 -24.80 1.70
N VAL A 67 8.55 -24.26 0.72
CA VAL A 67 9.26 -23.01 0.89
C VAL A 67 8.09 -22.09 1.20
N THR A 68 7.90 -21.78 2.45
CA THR A 68 7.06 -20.68 2.88
C THR A 68 7.74 -19.46 2.31
N GLY A 69 7.48 -19.23 1.01
CA GLY A 69 8.02 -18.09 0.28
C GLY A 69 7.58 -16.85 1.01
N ASP A 70 8.46 -15.88 1.13
CA ASP A 70 8.11 -14.58 1.68
C ASP A 70 6.90 -14.01 0.91
N ALA A 71 5.76 -13.88 1.55
CA ALA A 71 4.54 -13.40 0.93
C ALA A 71 4.53 -11.86 0.76
N ARG A 72 5.41 -11.15 1.47
CA ARG A 72 5.44 -9.66 1.49
C ARG A 72 5.58 -9.05 0.09
N PRO A 73 6.46 -9.54 -0.82
CA PRO A 73 6.55 -9.02 -2.18
C PRO A 73 5.24 -9.14 -2.96
N GLN A 74 4.51 -10.25 -2.79
CA GLN A 74 3.24 -10.45 -3.50
C GLN A 74 2.13 -9.58 -2.92
N ILE A 75 2.04 -9.46 -1.59
CA ILE A 75 1.10 -8.54 -0.92
C ILE A 75 1.32 -7.11 -1.43
N LEU A 76 2.56 -6.68 -1.42
CA LEU A 76 2.93 -5.33 -1.87
C LEU A 76 2.67 -5.13 -3.37
N LYS A 77 2.96 -6.13 -4.19
CA LYS A 77 2.68 -6.09 -5.62
C LYS A 77 1.18 -5.89 -5.88
N ASN A 78 0.33 -6.71 -5.26
CA ASN A 78 -1.12 -6.62 -5.41
C ASN A 78 -1.64 -5.24 -4.98
N PHE A 79 -1.17 -4.73 -3.85
CA PHE A 79 -1.53 -3.41 -3.36
C PHE A 79 -1.15 -2.30 -4.35
N LEU A 80 0.07 -2.31 -4.86
CA LEU A 80 0.55 -1.32 -5.82
C LEU A 80 -0.16 -1.42 -7.18
N GLU A 81 -0.49 -2.63 -7.65
CA GLU A 81 -1.28 -2.87 -8.86
C GLU A 81 -2.70 -2.31 -8.72
N LEU A 82 -3.38 -2.59 -7.61
CA LEU A 82 -4.72 -2.06 -7.33
C LEU A 82 -4.76 -0.53 -7.32
N ASN A 83 -3.65 0.09 -6.95
CA ASN A 83 -3.49 1.53 -6.93
C ASN A 83 -2.91 2.10 -8.24
N ASN A 84 -2.65 1.28 -9.27
CA ASN A 84 -2.02 1.67 -10.53
C ASN A 84 -0.69 2.44 -10.32
N SER A 85 0.12 1.98 -9.37
CA SER A 85 1.38 2.61 -8.99
C SER A 85 2.52 2.24 -9.95
N PRO A 86 3.34 3.19 -10.41
CA PRO A 86 4.57 2.88 -11.14
C PRO A 86 5.62 2.15 -10.31
N LEU A 87 5.41 2.03 -8.98
CA LEU A 87 6.26 1.25 -8.09
C LEU A 87 5.97 -0.25 -8.13
N THR A 88 4.89 -0.71 -8.79
CA THR A 88 4.51 -2.12 -8.88
C THR A 88 5.66 -3.05 -9.29
N PRO A 89 6.47 -2.75 -10.33
CA PRO A 89 7.60 -3.60 -10.71
C PRO A 89 8.71 -3.68 -9.65
N TYR A 90 8.68 -2.83 -8.65
CA TYR A 90 9.68 -2.73 -7.58
C TYR A 90 9.23 -3.35 -6.25
N SER A 91 8.11 -4.09 -6.22
CA SER A 91 7.55 -4.66 -4.99
C SER A 91 8.54 -5.56 -4.25
N GLU A 92 9.23 -6.45 -4.96
CA GLU A 92 10.27 -7.30 -4.37
C GLU A 92 11.46 -6.46 -3.86
N TYR A 93 11.91 -5.50 -4.66
CA TYR A 93 13.02 -4.62 -4.28
C TYR A 93 12.69 -3.74 -3.06
N LEU A 94 11.45 -3.28 -2.93
CA LEU A 94 10.98 -2.53 -1.75
C LEU A 94 11.09 -3.37 -0.48
N VAL A 95 10.75 -4.66 -0.54
CA VAL A 95 10.89 -5.58 0.60
C VAL A 95 12.37 -5.82 0.92
N GLN A 96 13.20 -6.12 -0.09
CA GLN A 96 14.64 -6.32 0.09
C GLN A 96 15.33 -5.11 0.72
N VAL A 97 14.97 -3.91 0.27
CA VAL A 97 15.52 -2.66 0.82
C VAL A 97 15.02 -2.40 2.24
N ALA A 98 13.76 -2.68 2.53
CA ALA A 98 13.23 -2.58 3.89
C ALA A 98 13.99 -3.51 4.85
N ASP A 99 14.22 -4.77 4.47
CA ASP A 99 15.00 -5.73 5.26
C ASP A 99 16.46 -5.25 5.45
N LYS A 100 17.10 -4.78 4.39
CA LYS A 100 18.47 -4.25 4.42
C LYS A 100 18.65 -3.12 5.45
N TYR A 101 17.65 -2.25 5.58
CA TYR A 101 17.66 -1.11 6.50
C TYR A 101 16.90 -1.37 7.80
N ASN A 102 16.41 -2.59 8.02
CA ASN A 102 15.60 -2.97 9.19
C ASN A 102 14.42 -2.02 9.40
N LEU A 103 13.64 -1.82 8.33
CA LEU A 103 12.41 -1.03 8.29
C LEU A 103 11.20 -1.96 8.14
N ASP A 104 10.05 -1.52 8.60
CA ASP A 104 8.78 -2.14 8.22
C ASP A 104 8.61 -2.01 6.69
N PHE A 105 8.45 -3.15 5.97
CA PHE A 105 8.34 -3.17 4.52
C PHE A 105 7.18 -2.35 3.97
N ARG A 106 6.16 -2.11 4.81
CA ARG A 106 4.97 -1.32 4.50
C ARG A 106 5.22 0.19 4.53
N LEU A 107 6.25 0.65 5.27
CA LEU A 107 6.43 2.08 5.56
C LEU A 107 6.74 2.91 4.29
N ILE A 108 7.69 2.47 3.48
CA ILE A 108 8.10 3.18 2.26
C ILE A 108 6.94 3.31 1.28
N PRO A 109 6.20 2.24 0.92
CA PRO A 109 5.04 2.35 0.04
C PRO A 109 3.91 3.18 0.64
N SER A 110 3.62 3.07 1.95
CA SER A 110 2.58 3.86 2.60
C SER A 110 2.85 5.36 2.55
N ILE A 111 4.09 5.78 2.77
CA ILE A 111 4.49 7.19 2.63
C ILE A 111 4.29 7.65 1.18
N SER A 112 4.70 6.84 0.18
CA SER A 112 4.52 7.20 -1.23
C SER A 112 3.05 7.40 -1.61
N MET A 113 2.15 6.61 -1.01
CA MET A 113 0.70 6.76 -1.23
C MET A 113 0.19 8.11 -0.74
N VAL A 114 0.64 8.56 0.44
CA VAL A 114 0.23 9.85 1.01
C VAL A 114 0.82 11.02 0.23
N GLU A 115 2.08 10.94 -0.18
CA GLU A 115 2.80 12.04 -0.82
C GLU A 115 2.41 12.24 -2.30
N SER A 116 2.20 11.14 -3.03
CA SER A 116 2.07 11.21 -4.49
C SER A 116 1.12 10.17 -5.08
N THR A 117 0.25 9.60 -4.26
CA THR A 117 -0.65 8.51 -4.69
C THR A 117 0.16 7.33 -5.29
N GLY A 118 1.23 6.91 -4.56
CA GLY A 118 2.10 5.83 -4.98
C GLY A 118 3.01 6.16 -6.17
N GLY A 119 3.38 7.43 -6.35
CA GLY A 119 4.25 7.88 -7.45
C GLY A 119 3.52 8.27 -8.73
N LYS A 120 2.18 8.31 -8.74
CA LYS A 120 1.40 8.75 -9.92
C LYS A 120 1.41 10.25 -10.10
N VAL A 121 1.41 11.01 -9.01
CA VAL A 121 1.35 12.47 -9.01
C VAL A 121 2.73 13.02 -8.64
N ILE A 122 3.63 13.00 -9.60
CA ILE A 122 5.01 13.51 -9.47
C ILE A 122 5.41 14.30 -10.72
N PRO A 123 6.41 15.19 -10.64
CA PRO A 123 7.00 15.80 -11.83
C PRO A 123 7.54 14.73 -12.78
N SER A 124 7.26 14.88 -14.08
CA SER A 124 7.65 13.88 -15.09
C SER A 124 9.13 13.52 -14.99
N GLY A 125 9.43 12.22 -14.90
CA GLY A 125 10.79 11.69 -14.82
C GLY A 125 11.54 12.01 -13.52
N SER A 126 10.85 12.48 -12.45
CA SER A 126 11.52 12.78 -11.19
C SER A 126 11.82 11.54 -10.35
N HIS A 127 11.06 10.44 -10.50
CA HIS A 127 11.09 9.25 -9.64
C HIS A 127 10.99 9.59 -8.12
N ASN A 128 10.39 10.74 -7.78
CA ASN A 128 10.31 11.25 -6.42
C ASN A 128 8.89 11.08 -5.86
N ALA A 129 8.57 9.87 -5.45
CA ALA A 129 7.26 9.55 -4.88
C ALA A 129 7.10 9.98 -3.41
N TRP A 130 8.15 10.47 -2.78
CA TRP A 130 8.24 10.72 -1.34
C TRP A 130 8.43 12.20 -0.96
N GLY A 131 8.29 13.11 -1.91
CA GLY A 131 8.31 14.55 -1.64
C GLY A 131 9.67 15.14 -1.28
N PHE A 132 10.79 14.48 -1.60
CA PHE A 132 12.13 15.01 -1.30
C PHE A 132 12.33 16.41 -1.88
N ALA A 133 12.84 17.34 -1.03
CA ALA A 133 13.00 18.76 -1.35
C ALA A 133 11.70 19.38 -1.91
N ASN A 134 10.57 19.16 -1.22
CA ASN A 134 9.24 19.60 -1.66
C ASN A 134 8.88 19.15 -3.09
N GLY A 135 9.35 17.95 -3.49
CA GLY A 135 9.12 17.39 -4.82
C GLY A 135 10.14 17.80 -5.88
N GLU A 136 11.09 18.68 -5.58
CA GLU A 136 12.08 19.20 -6.54
C GLU A 136 13.20 18.22 -6.86
N THR A 137 13.52 17.29 -5.94
CA THR A 137 14.55 16.28 -6.18
C THR A 137 14.20 15.39 -7.36
N ARG A 138 15.16 15.19 -8.26
CA ARG A 138 15.09 14.23 -9.36
C ARG A 138 16.06 13.09 -9.10
N PHE A 139 15.52 11.90 -8.92
CA PHE A 139 16.31 10.68 -8.82
C PHE A 139 16.55 10.08 -10.21
N GLN A 140 17.70 9.45 -10.39
CA GLN A 140 18.06 8.83 -11.67
C GLN A 140 17.21 7.61 -12.04
N SER A 141 16.62 6.93 -11.03
CA SER A 141 15.74 5.79 -11.22
C SER A 141 14.86 5.54 -9.99
N TRP A 142 13.82 4.73 -10.13
CA TRP A 142 13.00 4.28 -9.02
C TRP A 142 13.80 3.49 -7.97
N ALA A 143 14.68 2.58 -8.42
CA ALA A 143 15.52 1.79 -7.51
C ALA A 143 16.43 2.71 -6.67
N PHE A 144 17.08 3.69 -7.29
CA PHE A 144 17.90 4.66 -6.57
C PHE A 144 17.08 5.49 -5.57
N ALA A 145 15.87 5.90 -5.95
CA ALA A 145 14.97 6.65 -5.08
C ALA A 145 14.55 5.82 -3.85
N ILE A 146 14.14 4.56 -4.04
CA ILE A 146 13.76 3.64 -2.96
C ILE A 146 14.91 3.47 -1.97
N GLU A 147 16.11 3.21 -2.47
CA GLU A 147 17.31 3.04 -1.63
C GLU A 147 17.60 4.32 -0.82
N LYS A 148 17.53 5.49 -1.47
CA LYS A 148 17.79 6.78 -0.82
C LYS A 148 16.77 7.11 0.26
N VAL A 149 15.50 6.82 0.00
CA VAL A 149 14.40 6.99 0.96
C VAL A 149 14.60 6.09 2.17
N ALA A 150 14.88 4.79 1.94
CA ALA A 150 15.13 3.84 3.02
C ALA A 150 16.31 4.27 3.90
N GLN A 151 17.43 4.65 3.28
CA GLN A 151 18.59 5.17 3.99
C GLN A 151 18.24 6.37 4.86
N THR A 152 17.47 7.32 4.31
CA THR A 152 17.05 8.52 5.04
C THR A 152 16.09 8.18 6.19
N LEU A 153 15.10 7.31 5.95
CA LEU A 153 14.19 6.86 7.01
C LEU A 153 14.96 6.16 8.15
N LYS A 154 15.95 5.33 7.80
CA LYS A 154 16.79 4.68 8.80
C LYS A 154 17.60 5.69 9.61
N SER A 155 18.47 6.48 8.94
CA SER A 155 19.44 7.35 9.62
C SER A 155 18.80 8.54 10.34
N ASP A 156 17.77 9.13 9.74
CA ASP A 156 17.23 10.40 10.21
C ASP A 156 16.01 10.25 11.11
N TYR A 157 15.38 9.06 11.12
CA TYR A 157 14.18 8.79 11.92
C TYR A 157 14.36 7.56 12.82
N VAL A 158 14.47 6.37 12.27
CA VAL A 158 14.45 5.12 13.05
C VAL A 158 15.60 5.02 14.04
N ASP A 159 16.83 5.37 13.63
CA ASP A 159 18.00 5.40 14.53
C ASP A 159 17.90 6.47 15.63
N LYS A 160 16.95 7.38 15.50
CA LYS A 160 16.62 8.40 16.51
C LYS A 160 15.38 8.06 17.33
N GLY A 161 14.87 6.84 17.19
CA GLY A 161 13.70 6.36 17.93
C GLY A 161 12.36 6.83 17.37
N LEU A 162 12.34 7.44 16.15
CA LEU A 162 11.13 7.87 15.47
C LEU A 162 10.64 6.73 14.58
N VAL A 163 9.81 5.84 15.10
CA VAL A 163 9.41 4.60 14.43
C VAL A 163 7.96 4.56 13.99
N THR A 164 7.08 5.38 14.59
CA THR A 164 5.67 5.45 14.19
C THR A 164 5.40 6.66 13.29
N PRO A 165 4.34 6.63 12.46
CA PRO A 165 3.97 7.78 11.64
C PRO A 165 3.78 9.07 12.44
N GLU A 166 3.24 9.00 13.65
CA GLU A 166 3.07 10.17 14.53
C GLU A 166 4.40 10.74 15.00
N GLN A 167 5.39 9.90 15.26
CA GLN A 167 6.74 10.32 15.64
C GLN A 167 7.53 10.88 14.46
N ILE A 168 7.33 10.30 13.26
CA ILE A 168 7.97 10.72 12.02
C ILE A 168 7.42 12.07 11.53
N MET A 169 6.11 12.26 11.61
CA MET A 169 5.37 13.39 11.05
C MET A 169 5.93 14.78 11.41
N PRO A 170 6.30 15.09 12.67
CA PRO A 170 6.76 16.44 13.03
C PRO A 170 7.99 16.89 12.25
N LYS A 171 8.82 15.94 11.81
CA LYS A 171 10.02 16.22 11.02
C LYS A 171 9.77 16.04 9.52
N TYR A 172 8.96 15.06 9.12
CA TYR A 172 8.70 14.75 7.70
C TYR A 172 7.70 15.71 7.07
N ALA A 173 6.60 15.96 7.75
CA ALA A 173 5.48 16.79 7.30
C ALA A 173 5.05 17.80 8.39
N PRO A 174 5.91 18.75 8.80
CA PRO A 174 5.62 19.67 9.92
C PRO A 174 4.28 20.39 9.82
N PRO A 175 3.79 20.84 8.63
CA PRO A 175 2.50 21.49 8.51
C PRO A 175 1.30 20.59 8.88
N SER A 176 1.47 19.27 8.89
CA SER A 176 0.43 18.31 9.25
C SER A 176 0.12 18.32 10.73
N VAL A 177 1.11 18.65 11.59
CA VAL A 177 0.94 18.69 13.04
C VAL A 177 -0.17 19.66 13.43
N ALA A 178 -0.10 20.90 12.96
CA ALA A 178 -1.08 21.94 13.25
C ALA A 178 -2.50 21.64 12.70
N LYS A 179 -2.60 20.71 11.74
CA LYS A 179 -3.85 20.30 11.09
C LYS A 179 -4.48 19.05 11.74
N GLY A 180 -3.98 18.59 12.88
CA GLY A 180 -4.48 17.38 13.55
C GLY A 180 -3.96 16.07 12.98
N GLY A 181 -2.81 16.08 12.29
CA GLY A 181 -2.04 14.92 11.87
C GLY A 181 -2.58 14.15 10.65
N PRO A 182 -3.13 14.79 9.60
CA PRO A 182 -3.67 14.05 8.45
C PRO A 182 -2.61 13.20 7.75
N TRP A 183 -1.34 13.60 7.77
CA TRP A 183 -0.26 12.83 7.19
C TRP A 183 -0.08 11.47 7.91
N ALA A 184 0.07 11.49 9.23
CA ALA A 184 0.24 10.26 10.02
C ALA A 184 -0.99 9.35 9.91
N LYS A 185 -2.20 9.91 9.94
CA LYS A 185 -3.44 9.15 9.73
C LYS A 185 -3.46 8.47 8.35
N GLY A 186 -3.03 9.17 7.31
CA GLY A 186 -2.94 8.62 5.96
C GLY A 186 -1.90 7.50 5.85
N VAL A 187 -0.72 7.67 6.46
CA VAL A 187 0.31 6.61 6.46
C VAL A 187 -0.19 5.39 7.22
N ASN A 188 -0.79 5.55 8.40
CA ASN A 188 -1.37 4.44 9.17
C ASN A 188 -2.47 3.70 8.41
N PHE A 189 -3.33 4.43 7.69
CA PHE A 189 -4.35 3.81 6.85
C PHE A 189 -3.73 2.83 5.84
N PHE A 190 -2.67 3.25 5.13
CA PHE A 190 -2.00 2.36 4.17
C PHE A 190 -1.14 1.27 4.81
N LEU A 191 -0.62 1.48 6.03
CA LEU A 191 0.04 0.41 6.78
C LEU A 191 -0.94 -0.73 7.09
N VAL A 192 -2.19 -0.42 7.46
CA VAL A 192 -3.25 -1.42 7.71
C VAL A 192 -3.70 -2.10 6.42
N GLU A 193 -3.83 -1.37 5.32
CA GLU A 193 -4.19 -1.96 4.01
C GLU A 193 -3.15 -2.99 3.49
N LEU A 194 -1.94 -2.99 4.05
CA LEU A 194 -0.83 -3.89 3.73
C LEU A 194 -0.66 -5.03 4.76
N GLU A 195 -1.58 -5.19 5.71
CA GLU A 195 -1.64 -6.34 6.61
C GLU A 195 -2.29 -7.54 5.93
#